data_7f0391d9e520ea7b6b27078beb33fde2
#
_entry.id   7f0391d9e520ea7b6b27078beb33fde2
#
_cell.length_a   1.000
_cell.length_b   1.000
_cell.length_c   1.000
_cell.angle_alpha   90.00
_cell.angle_beta   90.00
_cell.angle_gamma   90.00
#
_symmetry.space_group_name_H-M   'P 1'
#
loop_
_entity.id
_entity.type
_entity.pdbx_description
1 polymer ?
#
loop_
_entity_poly.entity_id
_entity_poly.type
_entity_poly.pdbx_seq_one_letter_code
_entity_poly.pdbx_strand_id
1 'polypeptide(L)'
;GGEDFLLVSEGLNSTVAVSVTPDGTLSYHNAGKVQASTDPQDMRLQRMLGHLTTLLAREPRNVLVIGCGTGVTAGAVSIDPAVERQTIVEIEPQVPDVASRHFGRENHHVVANPKVSVQVDDARHFLLTTTASFDAITTDPFDAWVKGTATLNTVEFYREMKRHLNPGGVVTVWVPFYETDLKSVKSELATFLSVFPHAALFGNTAGGQGYDGVLVGSAEPLRIDQDALAARLQRPDYAPVLQSLAEVDYGSAAALLATFATDGEPLHDWLADAELN
;
A
#
# COMPACT_ATOMS: atom_id res chain seq x y z
N GLY A 1 -1.65 14.79 26.78
CA GLY A 1 -0.61 15.53 26.09
C GLY A 1 -1.16 15.98 24.77
N GLY A 2 -0.94 17.24 24.38
CA GLY A 2 -1.39 17.75 23.09
C GLY A 2 -0.43 17.35 21.99
N GLU A 3 -0.93 17.30 20.77
CA GLU A 3 -0.11 17.20 19.55
C GLU A 3 0.34 18.61 19.17
N ASP A 4 1.58 18.74 18.71
CA ASP A 4 2.12 19.99 18.16
C ASP A 4 2.10 19.89 16.62
N PHE A 5 1.47 20.86 15.95
CA PHE A 5 1.45 20.90 14.50
C PHE A 5 2.75 21.49 13.95
N LEU A 6 3.51 20.72 13.20
CA LEU A 6 4.71 21.13 12.50
C LEU A 6 4.41 21.84 11.18
N LEU A 7 3.28 21.49 10.56
CA LEU A 7 2.79 22.03 9.30
C LEU A 7 1.26 22.00 9.28
N VAL A 8 0.66 23.07 8.79
CA VAL A 8 -0.73 23.09 8.30
C VAL A 8 -0.73 23.89 7.00
N SER A 9 -1.20 23.28 5.92
CA SER A 9 -1.17 23.89 4.59
C SER A 9 -2.46 23.60 3.82
N GLU A 10 -3.05 24.63 3.26
CA GLU A 10 -4.17 24.49 2.32
C GLU A 10 -3.66 24.03 0.97
N GLY A 11 -4.16 22.91 0.47
CA GLY A 11 -3.84 22.37 -0.83
C GLY A 11 -4.90 22.63 -1.90
N LEU A 12 -4.69 22.10 -3.10
CA LEU A 12 -5.66 22.20 -4.20
C LEU A 12 -6.89 21.32 -3.97
N ASN A 13 -6.69 20.16 -3.39
CA ASN A 13 -7.74 19.15 -3.19
C ASN A 13 -8.13 19.01 -1.72
N SER A 14 -7.20 19.25 -0.80
CA SER A 14 -7.44 19.10 0.64
C SER A 14 -6.43 19.90 1.48
N THR A 15 -6.75 20.12 2.75
CA THR A 15 -5.81 20.60 3.75
C THR A 15 -4.88 19.46 4.17
N VAL A 16 -3.58 19.70 4.13
CA VAL A 16 -2.53 18.77 4.59
C VAL A 16 -1.91 19.31 5.86
N ALA A 17 -1.70 18.44 6.86
CA ALA A 17 -0.98 18.82 8.06
C ALA A 17 -0.04 17.70 8.54
N VAL A 18 0.96 18.09 9.30
CA VAL A 18 1.86 17.16 10.02
C VAL A 18 1.88 17.57 11.47
N SER A 19 1.64 16.64 12.37
CA SER A 19 1.77 16.84 13.81
C SER A 19 2.80 15.89 14.41
N VAL A 20 3.25 16.23 15.61
CA VAL A 20 4.13 15.39 16.41
C VAL A 20 3.60 15.31 17.84
N THR A 21 3.58 14.09 18.37
CA THR A 21 3.24 13.83 19.77
C THR A 21 4.48 13.99 20.68
N PRO A 22 4.32 14.10 22.01
CA PRO A 22 5.45 14.23 22.94
C PRO A 22 6.46 13.07 22.93
N ASP A 23 6.05 11.88 22.50
CA ASP A 23 6.90 10.70 22.32
C ASP A 23 7.61 10.66 20.97
N GLY A 24 7.36 11.66 20.10
CA GLY A 24 8.02 11.80 18.80
C GLY A 24 7.30 11.13 17.64
N THR A 25 6.12 10.56 17.84
CA THR A 25 5.31 10.01 16.75
C THR A 25 4.84 11.13 15.83
N LEU A 26 5.16 11.02 14.55
CA LEU A 26 4.70 11.93 13.50
C LEU A 26 3.39 11.41 12.91
N SER A 27 2.43 12.31 12.72
CA SER A 27 1.15 12.00 12.07
C SER A 27 0.94 12.87 10.84
N TYR A 28 0.60 12.24 9.72
CA TYR A 28 0.18 12.88 8.49
C TYR A 28 -1.34 12.99 8.49
N HIS A 29 -1.82 14.22 8.32
CA HIS A 29 -3.26 14.51 8.26
C HIS A 29 -3.65 14.96 6.86
N ASN A 30 -4.81 14.48 6.43
CA ASN A 30 -5.49 14.96 5.23
C ASN A 30 -6.96 15.26 5.57
N ALA A 31 -7.45 16.42 5.14
CA ALA A 31 -8.80 16.89 5.43
C ALA A 31 -9.16 16.83 6.92
N GLY A 32 -8.20 17.12 7.81
CA GLY A 32 -8.38 17.18 9.27
C GLY A 32 -8.35 15.82 9.99
N LYS A 33 -8.08 14.70 9.29
CA LYS A 33 -7.99 13.37 9.88
C LYS A 33 -6.58 12.78 9.68
N VAL A 34 -6.06 12.06 10.69
CA VAL A 34 -4.83 11.27 10.55
C VAL A 34 -5.07 10.17 9.51
N GLN A 35 -4.21 10.09 8.51
CA GLN A 35 -4.25 9.09 7.44
C GLN A 35 -3.12 8.09 7.54
N ALA A 36 -1.99 8.50 8.09
CA ALA A 36 -0.83 7.64 8.33
C ALA A 36 0.06 8.27 9.40
N SER A 37 0.83 7.46 10.10
CA SER A 37 1.72 7.91 11.14
C SER A 37 3.02 7.08 11.21
N THR A 38 3.94 7.51 12.07
CA THR A 38 5.12 6.72 12.45
C THR A 38 4.85 5.84 13.67
N ASP A 39 3.60 5.68 14.08
CA ASP A 39 3.21 4.69 15.07
C ASP A 39 3.63 3.28 14.61
N PRO A 40 4.11 2.41 15.50
CA PRO A 40 4.55 1.07 15.10
C PRO A 40 3.53 0.25 14.32
N GLN A 41 2.23 0.40 14.62
CA GLN A 41 1.16 -0.31 13.92
C GLN A 41 1.01 0.17 12.47
N ASP A 42 1.01 1.49 12.27
CA ASP A 42 0.92 2.10 10.94
C ASP A 42 2.19 1.85 10.11
N MET A 43 3.36 1.97 10.72
CA MET A 43 4.63 1.64 10.06
C MET A 43 4.67 0.19 9.59
N ARG A 44 4.13 -0.73 10.40
CA ARG A 44 4.05 -2.16 10.05
C ARG A 44 3.18 -2.37 8.81
N LEU A 45 1.99 -1.76 8.77
CA LEU A 45 1.11 -1.84 7.61
C LEU A 45 1.76 -1.28 6.35
N GLN A 46 2.25 -0.04 6.41
CA GLN A 46 2.80 0.66 5.25
C GLN A 46 3.99 -0.11 4.65
N ARG A 47 4.90 -0.62 5.49
CA ARG A 47 6.03 -1.43 5.04
C ARG A 47 5.58 -2.80 4.53
N MET A 48 4.63 -3.45 5.20
CA MET A 48 4.06 -4.71 4.73
C MET A 48 3.42 -4.55 3.36
N LEU A 49 2.63 -3.50 3.15
CA LEU A 49 2.00 -3.19 1.87
C LEU A 49 3.04 -3.04 0.75
N GLY A 50 4.07 -2.20 0.96
CA GLY A 50 5.12 -1.99 -0.05
C GLY A 50 5.94 -3.24 -0.33
N HIS A 51 6.36 -3.97 0.70
CA HIS A 51 7.20 -5.16 0.53
C HIS A 51 6.44 -6.34 -0.07
N LEU A 52 5.17 -6.59 0.33
CA LEU A 52 4.37 -7.64 -0.31
C LEU A 52 4.16 -7.36 -1.80
N THR A 53 4.01 -6.08 -2.18
CA THR A 53 3.89 -5.67 -3.58
C THR A 53 5.06 -6.14 -4.43
N THR A 54 6.29 -5.96 -3.96
CA THR A 54 7.48 -6.33 -4.74
C THR A 54 7.90 -7.78 -4.55
N LEU A 55 7.76 -8.31 -3.34
CA LEU A 55 8.21 -9.66 -3.03
C LEU A 55 7.32 -10.75 -3.63
N LEU A 56 6.03 -10.47 -3.88
CA LEU A 56 5.09 -11.44 -4.44
C LEU A 56 4.90 -11.29 -5.96
N ALA A 57 5.31 -10.17 -6.56
CA ALA A 57 5.41 -10.05 -8.01
C ALA A 57 6.57 -10.90 -8.55
N ARG A 58 6.37 -11.49 -9.72
CA ARG A 58 7.40 -12.36 -10.35
C ARG A 58 8.69 -11.60 -10.64
N GLU A 59 8.58 -10.43 -11.26
CA GLU A 59 9.70 -9.55 -11.63
C GLU A 59 9.28 -8.08 -11.48
N PRO A 60 9.38 -7.48 -10.28
CA PRO A 60 8.84 -6.15 -9.99
C PRO A 60 9.73 -5.01 -10.52
N ARG A 61 10.02 -4.99 -11.83
CA ARG A 61 10.92 -3.99 -12.42
C ARG A 61 10.29 -2.61 -12.54
N ASN A 62 9.00 -2.56 -12.87
CA ASN A 62 8.24 -1.32 -13.05
C ASN A 62 7.02 -1.34 -12.13
N VAL A 63 6.99 -0.47 -11.13
CA VAL A 63 5.96 -0.48 -10.09
C VAL A 63 5.21 0.84 -10.08
N LEU A 64 3.87 0.76 -10.00
CA LEU A 64 2.99 1.90 -9.76
C LEU A 64 2.57 1.94 -8.30
N VAL A 65 2.71 3.10 -7.68
CA VAL A 65 2.20 3.40 -6.33
C VAL A 65 1.15 4.50 -6.47
N ILE A 66 -0.06 4.22 -6.04
CA ILE A 66 -1.19 5.15 -6.06
C ILE A 66 -1.35 5.72 -4.66
N GLY A 67 -1.17 7.03 -4.56
CA GLY A 67 -1.04 7.77 -3.31
C GLY A 67 0.41 7.85 -2.82
N CYS A 68 0.76 8.97 -2.22
CA CYS A 68 2.07 9.19 -1.61
C CYS A 68 1.98 9.16 -0.08
N GLY A 69 1.06 9.93 0.49
CA GLY A 69 0.89 10.06 1.93
C GLY A 69 2.21 10.41 2.63
N THR A 70 2.63 9.59 3.60
CA THR A 70 3.95 9.68 4.23
C THR A 70 5.11 9.23 3.33
N GLY A 71 4.80 8.53 2.25
CA GLY A 71 5.77 7.92 1.34
C GLY A 71 6.37 6.60 1.84
N VAL A 72 5.96 6.07 3.00
CA VAL A 72 6.56 4.85 3.58
C VAL A 72 6.31 3.61 2.72
N THR A 73 5.08 3.42 2.22
CA THR A 73 4.75 2.34 1.28
C THR A 73 5.61 2.44 0.01
N ALA A 74 5.67 3.63 -0.59
CA ALA A 74 6.49 3.88 -1.77
C ALA A 74 7.99 3.70 -1.48
N GLY A 75 8.44 4.08 -0.29
CA GLY A 75 9.81 3.88 0.18
C GLY A 75 10.18 2.40 0.26
N ALA A 76 9.30 1.59 0.84
CA ALA A 76 9.48 0.13 0.92
C ALA A 76 9.60 -0.50 -0.48
N VAL A 77 8.80 -0.04 -1.46
CA VAL A 77 8.92 -0.44 -2.87
C VAL A 77 10.27 -0.01 -3.45
N SER A 78 10.69 1.23 -3.20
CA SER A 78 11.87 1.83 -3.86
C SER A 78 13.18 1.17 -3.47
N ILE A 79 13.28 0.59 -2.27
CA ILE A 79 14.51 -0.07 -1.80
C ILE A 79 14.65 -1.52 -2.28
N ASP A 80 13.63 -2.10 -2.90
CA ASP A 80 13.78 -3.42 -3.52
C ASP A 80 14.75 -3.31 -4.71
N PRO A 81 15.83 -4.11 -4.73
CA PRO A 81 16.84 -4.04 -5.77
C PRO A 81 16.33 -4.51 -7.15
N ALA A 82 15.24 -5.28 -7.21
CA ALA A 82 14.62 -5.68 -8.46
C ALA A 82 13.81 -4.56 -9.11
N VAL A 83 13.42 -3.53 -8.36
CA VAL A 83 12.70 -2.36 -8.89
C VAL A 83 13.67 -1.45 -9.64
N GLU A 84 13.43 -1.30 -10.94
CA GLU A 84 14.20 -0.43 -11.83
C GLU A 84 13.54 0.94 -11.98
N ARG A 85 12.21 0.98 -11.96
CA ARG A 85 11.39 2.19 -12.10
C ARG A 85 10.19 2.11 -11.17
N GLN A 86 9.87 3.25 -10.57
CA GLN A 86 8.68 3.42 -9.75
C GLN A 86 8.00 4.74 -10.12
N THR A 87 6.70 4.67 -10.36
CA THR A 87 5.86 5.84 -10.53
C THR A 87 4.97 6.00 -9.32
N ILE A 88 4.99 7.16 -8.69
CA ILE A 88 4.04 7.57 -7.65
C ILE A 88 3.03 8.50 -8.31
N VAL A 89 1.74 8.19 -8.21
CA VAL A 89 0.66 9.07 -8.66
C VAL A 89 -0.01 9.66 -7.42
N GLU A 90 0.05 10.98 -7.28
CA GLU A 90 -0.46 11.71 -6.12
C GLU A 90 -1.31 12.88 -6.59
N ILE A 91 -2.53 12.98 -6.07
CA ILE A 91 -3.49 14.01 -6.49
C ILE A 91 -3.19 15.38 -5.88
N GLU A 92 -2.59 15.43 -4.68
CA GLU A 92 -2.29 16.66 -3.98
C GLU A 92 -0.83 17.06 -4.18
N PRO A 93 -0.55 18.15 -4.94
CA PRO A 93 0.82 18.50 -5.36
C PRO A 93 1.82 18.71 -4.23
N GLN A 94 1.37 19.12 -3.05
CA GLN A 94 2.25 19.40 -1.91
C GLN A 94 2.66 18.15 -1.13
N VAL A 95 1.94 17.03 -1.25
CA VAL A 95 2.18 15.83 -0.45
C VAL A 95 3.56 15.23 -0.64
N PRO A 96 4.13 15.12 -1.85
CA PRO A 96 5.49 14.59 -2.02
C PRO A 96 6.57 15.43 -1.32
N ASP A 97 6.42 16.75 -1.30
CA ASP A 97 7.35 17.64 -0.58
C ASP A 97 7.19 17.48 0.95
N VAL A 98 5.97 17.37 1.44
CA VAL A 98 5.67 17.08 2.86
C VAL A 98 6.26 15.73 3.28
N ALA A 99 6.07 14.68 2.48
CA ALA A 99 6.65 13.35 2.71
C ALA A 99 8.19 13.40 2.77
N SER A 100 8.80 14.12 1.84
CA SER A 100 10.25 14.28 1.79
C SER A 100 10.82 15.02 3.03
N ARG A 101 10.15 16.10 3.48
CA ARG A 101 10.63 16.94 4.57
C ARG A 101 10.43 16.34 5.94
N HIS A 102 9.30 15.66 6.17
CA HIS A 102 8.91 15.22 7.51
C HIS A 102 9.09 13.72 7.73
N PHE A 103 9.01 12.90 6.69
CA PHE A 103 9.06 11.45 6.77
C PHE A 103 10.23 10.82 5.99
N GLY A 104 11.21 11.62 5.59
CA GLY A 104 12.31 11.16 4.72
C GLY A 104 13.10 9.99 5.26
N ARG A 105 13.29 9.89 6.58
CA ARG A 105 13.94 8.75 7.22
C ARG A 105 13.09 7.48 7.10
N GLU A 106 11.82 7.57 7.42
CA GLU A 106 10.87 6.47 7.48
C GLU A 106 10.55 5.94 6.09
N ASN A 107 10.55 6.82 5.08
CA ASN A 107 10.24 6.50 3.68
C ASN A 107 11.48 6.29 2.80
N HIS A 108 12.66 6.11 3.39
CA HIS A 108 13.93 5.88 2.68
C HIS A 108 14.24 6.95 1.62
N HIS A 109 13.86 8.21 1.88
CA HIS A 109 14.03 9.34 0.95
C HIS A 109 13.48 9.08 -0.45
N VAL A 110 12.33 8.42 -0.53
CA VAL A 110 11.73 7.90 -1.77
C VAL A 110 11.58 8.96 -2.87
N VAL A 111 11.19 10.18 -2.53
CA VAL A 111 11.00 11.27 -3.50
C VAL A 111 12.31 11.70 -4.17
N ALA A 112 13.44 11.55 -3.46
CA ALA A 112 14.77 11.84 -4.00
C ALA A 112 15.44 10.62 -4.68
N ASN A 113 14.81 9.46 -4.68
CA ASN A 113 15.36 8.25 -5.27
C ASN A 113 15.34 8.34 -6.80
N PRO A 114 16.47 8.15 -7.51
CA PRO A 114 16.55 8.30 -8.96
C PRO A 114 15.69 7.31 -9.76
N LYS A 115 15.24 6.21 -9.16
CA LYS A 115 14.30 5.25 -9.78
C LYS A 115 12.85 5.77 -9.76
N VAL A 116 12.57 6.81 -8.97
CA VAL A 116 11.20 7.24 -8.66
C VAL A 116 10.84 8.49 -9.44
N SER A 117 9.68 8.47 -10.08
CA SER A 117 9.04 9.62 -10.66
C SER A 117 7.71 9.89 -9.97
N VAL A 118 7.45 11.14 -9.62
CA VAL A 118 6.18 11.58 -9.07
C VAL A 118 5.35 12.24 -10.16
N GLN A 119 4.11 11.76 -10.34
CA GLN A 119 3.12 12.33 -11.23
C GLN A 119 2.00 12.94 -10.40
N VAL A 120 1.79 14.24 -10.54
CA VAL A 120 0.67 14.93 -9.90
C VAL A 120 -0.55 14.77 -10.79
N ASP A 121 -1.41 13.81 -10.43
CA ASP A 121 -2.60 13.47 -11.22
C ASP A 121 -3.62 12.72 -10.37
N ASP A 122 -4.88 12.68 -10.82
CA ASP A 122 -5.88 11.72 -10.34
C ASP A 122 -5.53 10.31 -10.83
N ALA A 123 -5.57 9.32 -9.93
CA ALA A 123 -5.16 7.94 -10.25
C ALA A 123 -6.01 7.31 -11.37
N ARG A 124 -7.31 7.60 -11.44
CA ARG A 124 -8.19 7.12 -12.50
C ARG A 124 -7.85 7.78 -13.84
N HIS A 125 -7.63 9.09 -13.81
CA HIS A 125 -7.21 9.82 -15.01
C HIS A 125 -5.86 9.28 -15.52
N PHE A 126 -4.91 9.08 -14.64
CA PHE A 126 -3.61 8.51 -14.98
C PHE A 126 -3.74 7.13 -15.63
N LEU A 127 -4.49 6.19 -15.04
CA LEU A 127 -4.70 4.85 -15.60
C LEU A 127 -5.45 4.88 -16.94
N LEU A 128 -6.38 5.81 -17.13
CA LEU A 128 -7.11 5.95 -18.40
C LEU A 128 -6.25 6.54 -19.53
N THR A 129 -5.21 7.29 -19.22
CA THR A 129 -4.41 8.04 -20.19
C THR A 129 -3.01 7.48 -20.42
N THR A 130 -2.46 6.73 -19.45
CA THR A 130 -1.15 6.11 -19.57
C THR A 130 -1.16 4.96 -20.56
N THR A 131 -0.05 4.77 -21.27
CA THR A 131 0.23 3.57 -22.08
C THR A 131 1.19 2.61 -21.38
N ALA A 132 1.64 2.96 -20.17
CA ALA A 132 2.58 2.14 -19.41
C ALA A 132 1.90 0.88 -18.88
N SER A 133 2.70 -0.19 -18.74
CA SER A 133 2.33 -1.40 -18.01
C SER A 133 3.27 -1.60 -16.83
N PHE A 134 2.76 -2.23 -15.80
CA PHE A 134 3.45 -2.39 -14.52
C PHE A 134 3.53 -3.85 -14.12
N ASP A 135 4.60 -4.20 -13.42
CA ASP A 135 4.79 -5.54 -12.86
C ASP A 135 4.14 -5.69 -11.49
N ALA A 136 3.91 -4.56 -10.83
CA ALA A 136 3.11 -4.49 -9.62
C ALA A 136 2.45 -3.12 -9.49
N ILE A 137 1.26 -3.10 -8.89
CA ILE A 137 0.51 -1.87 -8.60
C ILE A 137 0.09 -1.95 -7.13
N THR A 138 0.40 -0.93 -6.35
CA THR A 138 -0.06 -0.84 -4.97
C THR A 138 -0.89 0.40 -4.76
N THR A 139 -1.92 0.28 -3.93
CA THR A 139 -2.70 1.43 -3.49
C THR A 139 -2.67 1.50 -1.98
N ASP A 140 -2.32 2.67 -1.47
CA ASP A 140 -2.46 3.07 -0.09
C ASP A 140 -3.44 4.24 -0.07
N PRO A 141 -4.72 3.99 -0.39
CA PRO A 141 -5.71 5.04 -0.52
C PRO A 141 -6.07 5.59 0.87
N PHE A 142 -6.55 6.82 0.87
CA PHE A 142 -7.20 7.39 2.04
C PHE A 142 -8.48 6.60 2.39
N ASP A 143 -8.91 6.72 3.61
CA ASP A 143 -10.19 6.18 4.09
C ASP A 143 -11.35 6.43 3.10
N ALA A 144 -12.23 5.46 2.93
CA ALA A 144 -13.30 5.47 1.94
C ALA A 144 -14.27 6.69 2.05
N TRP A 145 -14.34 7.31 3.22
CA TRP A 145 -15.13 8.54 3.45
C TRP A 145 -14.44 9.84 3.04
N VAL A 146 -13.16 9.79 2.66
CA VAL A 146 -12.51 10.96 2.05
C VAL A 146 -13.07 11.16 0.65
N LYS A 147 -13.47 12.37 0.32
CA LYS A 147 -14.09 12.69 -0.98
C LYS A 147 -13.20 12.24 -2.14
N GLY A 148 -13.72 11.36 -2.98
CA GLY A 148 -13.02 10.84 -4.16
C GLY A 148 -12.43 9.44 -3.98
N THR A 149 -12.11 8.98 -2.78
CA THR A 149 -11.50 7.65 -2.53
C THR A 149 -12.46 6.49 -2.76
N ALA A 150 -13.75 6.67 -2.51
CA ALA A 150 -14.76 5.64 -2.81
C ALA A 150 -14.70 5.17 -4.27
N THR A 151 -14.22 6.02 -5.19
CA THR A 151 -14.07 5.68 -6.60
C THR A 151 -12.86 4.81 -6.90
N LEU A 152 -11.94 4.65 -5.94
CA LEU A 152 -10.75 3.80 -6.06
C LEU A 152 -11.01 2.35 -5.63
N ASN A 153 -12.18 2.07 -5.06
CA ASN A 153 -12.61 0.73 -4.64
C ASN A 153 -13.82 0.26 -5.48
N THR A 154 -13.75 0.43 -6.80
CA THR A 154 -14.80 0.02 -7.74
C THR A 154 -14.30 -1.05 -8.71
N VAL A 155 -15.24 -1.84 -9.23
CA VAL A 155 -14.93 -2.86 -10.26
C VAL A 155 -14.23 -2.23 -11.46
N GLU A 156 -14.66 -1.03 -11.89
CA GLU A 156 -14.08 -0.32 -13.03
C GLU A 156 -12.62 0.05 -12.77
N PHE A 157 -12.32 0.57 -11.57
CA PHE A 157 -10.97 0.96 -11.21
C PHE A 157 -10.02 -0.24 -11.15
N TYR A 158 -10.46 -1.33 -10.53
CA TYR A 158 -9.67 -2.57 -10.49
C TYR A 158 -9.47 -3.20 -11.88
N ARG A 159 -10.46 -3.07 -12.78
CA ARG A 159 -10.31 -3.49 -14.19
C ARG A 159 -9.26 -2.65 -14.93
N GLU A 160 -9.20 -1.34 -14.69
CA GLU A 160 -8.15 -0.50 -15.26
C GLU A 160 -6.77 -0.90 -14.72
N MET A 161 -6.62 -1.12 -13.41
CA MET A 161 -5.37 -1.65 -12.86
C MET A 161 -4.97 -2.97 -13.54
N LYS A 162 -5.91 -3.89 -13.71
CA LYS A 162 -5.66 -5.20 -14.36
C LYS A 162 -5.20 -5.04 -15.81
N ARG A 163 -5.72 -4.07 -16.55
CA ARG A 163 -5.30 -3.78 -17.93
C ARG A 163 -3.85 -3.35 -18.04
N HIS A 164 -3.36 -2.66 -17.01
CA HIS A 164 -2.00 -2.16 -16.94
C HIS A 164 -1.04 -3.11 -16.23
N LEU A 165 -1.50 -4.30 -15.83
CA LEU A 165 -0.68 -5.28 -15.14
C LEU A 165 -0.03 -6.24 -16.13
N ASN A 166 1.29 -6.37 -16.06
CA ASN A 166 2.06 -7.34 -16.83
C ASN A 166 1.77 -8.78 -16.36
N PRO A 167 1.99 -9.80 -17.20
CA PRO A 167 1.86 -11.20 -16.80
C PRO A 167 2.73 -11.55 -15.60
N GLY A 168 2.15 -12.23 -14.59
CA GLY A 168 2.82 -12.54 -13.32
C GLY A 168 2.91 -11.37 -12.35
N GLY A 169 2.26 -10.25 -12.68
CA GLY A 169 2.17 -9.09 -11.81
C GLY A 169 1.11 -9.23 -10.72
N VAL A 170 1.20 -8.37 -9.71
CA VAL A 170 0.27 -8.33 -8.58
C VAL A 170 -0.29 -6.92 -8.36
N VAL A 171 -1.49 -6.88 -7.81
CA VAL A 171 -2.09 -5.66 -7.25
C VAL A 171 -2.22 -5.84 -5.75
N THR A 172 -1.80 -4.86 -4.98
CA THR A 172 -1.98 -4.85 -3.53
C THR A 172 -2.80 -3.66 -3.10
N VAL A 173 -3.72 -3.89 -2.18
CA VAL A 173 -4.57 -2.84 -1.59
C VAL A 173 -4.63 -3.00 -0.08
N TRP A 174 -4.66 -1.88 0.61
CA TRP A 174 -4.95 -1.84 2.02
C TRP A 174 -6.45 -2.04 2.26
N VAL A 175 -6.81 -2.81 3.29
CA VAL A 175 -8.20 -3.05 3.72
C VAL A 175 -8.32 -2.76 5.22
N PRO A 176 -9.09 -1.73 5.63
CA PRO A 176 -9.34 -1.44 7.02
C PRO A 176 -10.40 -2.39 7.59
N PHE A 177 -10.20 -2.83 8.86
CA PHE A 177 -11.19 -3.60 9.63
C PHE A 177 -11.71 -2.82 10.85
N TYR A 178 -11.23 -1.59 11.02
CA TYR A 178 -11.66 -0.66 12.07
C TYR A 178 -12.49 0.48 11.46
N GLU A 179 -13.30 1.13 12.29
CA GLU A 179 -14.16 2.26 11.88
C GLU A 179 -15.02 1.98 10.62
N THR A 180 -15.35 0.70 10.37
CA THR A 180 -16.15 0.26 9.24
C THR A 180 -17.14 -0.83 9.69
N ASP A 181 -18.14 -1.12 8.90
CA ASP A 181 -19.06 -2.21 9.15
C ASP A 181 -18.76 -3.45 8.30
N LEU A 182 -19.25 -4.59 8.73
CA LEU A 182 -19.01 -5.88 8.07
C LEU A 182 -19.51 -5.88 6.60
N LYS A 183 -20.60 -5.15 6.30
CA LYS A 183 -21.16 -5.08 4.94
C LYS A 183 -20.19 -4.35 4.02
N SER A 184 -19.61 -3.26 4.48
CA SER A 184 -18.63 -2.46 3.74
C SER A 184 -17.36 -3.26 3.47
N VAL A 185 -16.82 -3.98 4.47
CA VAL A 185 -15.66 -4.87 4.30
C VAL A 185 -15.96 -5.97 3.29
N LYS A 186 -17.13 -6.62 3.39
CA LYS A 186 -17.54 -7.65 2.43
C LYS A 186 -17.64 -7.10 1.00
N SER A 187 -18.23 -5.91 0.85
CA SER A 187 -18.37 -5.25 -0.46
C SER A 187 -17.01 -4.96 -1.09
N GLU A 188 -16.07 -4.43 -0.31
CA GLU A 188 -14.71 -4.12 -0.78
C GLU A 188 -13.98 -5.39 -1.23
N LEU A 189 -13.94 -6.43 -0.39
CA LEU A 189 -13.32 -7.70 -0.71
C LEU A 189 -13.96 -8.37 -1.93
N ALA A 190 -15.30 -8.40 -2.01
CA ALA A 190 -16.02 -8.98 -3.15
C ALA A 190 -15.75 -8.23 -4.44
N THR A 191 -15.68 -6.90 -4.37
CA THR A 191 -15.39 -6.04 -5.53
C THR A 191 -13.99 -6.34 -6.07
N PHE A 192 -13.00 -6.43 -5.20
CA PHE A 192 -11.63 -6.78 -5.60
C PHE A 192 -11.56 -8.20 -6.19
N LEU A 193 -12.12 -9.21 -5.50
CA LEU A 193 -12.11 -10.61 -5.94
C LEU A 193 -12.86 -10.83 -7.26
N SER A 194 -13.85 -10.01 -7.58
CA SER A 194 -14.56 -10.07 -8.88
C SER A 194 -13.63 -9.78 -10.07
N VAL A 195 -12.54 -9.07 -9.84
CA VAL A 195 -11.56 -8.70 -10.86
C VAL A 195 -10.28 -9.54 -10.74
N PHE A 196 -9.83 -9.80 -9.52
CA PHE A 196 -8.63 -10.58 -9.19
C PHE A 196 -9.03 -11.87 -8.45
N PRO A 197 -9.39 -12.93 -9.16
CA PRO A 197 -9.90 -14.16 -8.55
C PRO A 197 -8.84 -14.93 -7.75
N HIS A 198 -7.55 -14.69 -8.05
CA HIS A 198 -6.43 -15.27 -7.32
C HIS A 198 -5.88 -14.23 -6.34
N ALA A 199 -6.42 -14.27 -5.13
CA ALA A 199 -6.05 -13.31 -4.09
C ALA A 199 -5.64 -13.99 -2.78
N ALA A 200 -4.88 -13.25 -1.98
CA ALA A 200 -4.51 -13.62 -0.62
C ALA A 200 -4.62 -12.40 0.28
N LEU A 201 -5.12 -12.60 1.49
CA LEU A 201 -5.20 -11.58 2.54
C LEU A 201 -4.12 -11.82 3.57
N PHE A 202 -3.35 -10.78 3.86
CA PHE A 202 -2.33 -10.75 4.90
C PHE A 202 -2.78 -9.77 5.99
N GLY A 203 -2.88 -10.25 7.23
CA GLY A 203 -3.41 -9.47 8.35
C GLY A 203 -2.33 -8.68 9.07
N ASN A 204 -2.64 -7.43 9.40
CA ASN A 204 -1.90 -6.64 10.37
C ASN A 204 -2.69 -6.64 11.68
N THR A 205 -2.11 -7.19 12.75
CA THR A 205 -2.82 -7.40 14.02
C THR A 205 -2.30 -6.47 15.11
N ALA A 206 -3.22 -5.94 15.91
CA ALA A 206 -2.92 -5.17 17.11
C ALA A 206 -3.46 -5.91 18.34
N GLY A 207 -2.59 -6.22 19.30
CA GLY A 207 -2.98 -6.93 20.53
C GLY A 207 -3.62 -8.31 20.29
N GLY A 208 -3.26 -9.00 19.20
CA GLY A 208 -3.82 -10.30 18.81
C GLY A 208 -5.18 -10.24 18.10
N GLN A 209 -5.65 -9.04 17.77
CA GLN A 209 -6.88 -8.82 16.98
C GLN A 209 -6.53 -8.23 15.63
N GLY A 210 -7.29 -8.59 14.57
CA GLY A 210 -7.18 -7.98 13.27
C GLY A 210 -7.49 -6.47 13.34
N TYR A 211 -6.59 -5.66 12.80
CA TYR A 211 -6.74 -4.20 12.77
C TYR A 211 -6.99 -3.74 11.33
N ASP A 212 -6.17 -4.16 10.42
CA ASP A 212 -6.27 -3.98 8.98
C ASP A 212 -5.51 -5.09 8.25
N GLY A 213 -5.42 -5.02 6.94
CA GLY A 213 -4.72 -6.01 6.15
C GLY A 213 -4.30 -5.52 4.79
N VAL A 214 -3.50 -6.36 4.14
CA VAL A 214 -3.09 -6.20 2.75
C VAL A 214 -3.73 -7.31 1.93
N LEU A 215 -4.55 -6.92 0.99
CA LEU A 215 -5.12 -7.81 -0.01
C LEU A 215 -4.21 -7.80 -1.24
N VAL A 216 -3.73 -8.97 -1.61
CA VAL A 216 -2.86 -9.18 -2.77
C VAL A 216 -3.65 -9.95 -3.82
N GLY A 217 -3.72 -9.45 -5.03
CA GLY A 217 -4.44 -10.09 -6.13
C GLY A 217 -3.62 -10.21 -7.40
N SER A 218 -3.91 -11.24 -8.17
CA SER A 218 -3.30 -11.48 -9.48
C SER A 218 -4.33 -12.01 -10.48
N ALA A 219 -4.03 -11.82 -11.75
CA ALA A 219 -4.81 -12.43 -12.84
C ALA A 219 -4.47 -13.92 -13.03
N GLU A 220 -3.30 -14.35 -12.60
CA GLU A 220 -2.79 -15.71 -12.63
C GLU A 220 -2.79 -16.30 -11.21
N PRO A 221 -2.77 -17.64 -11.04
CA PRO A 221 -2.67 -18.26 -9.74
C PRO A 221 -1.46 -17.75 -8.95
N LEU A 222 -1.73 -17.17 -7.77
CA LEU A 222 -0.70 -16.67 -6.87
C LEU A 222 0.03 -17.87 -6.24
N ARG A 223 1.33 -17.94 -6.48
CA ARG A 223 2.18 -19.01 -5.91
C ARG A 223 3.30 -18.37 -5.10
N ILE A 224 3.33 -18.69 -3.82
CA ILE A 224 4.34 -18.18 -2.90
C ILE A 224 5.28 -19.33 -2.55
N ASP A 225 6.51 -19.23 -3.04
CA ASP A 225 7.59 -20.15 -2.68
C ASP A 225 8.35 -19.56 -1.49
N GLN A 226 8.10 -20.11 -0.32
CA GLN A 226 8.69 -19.63 0.93
C GLN A 226 10.22 -19.78 0.95
N ASP A 227 10.75 -20.88 0.41
CA ASP A 227 12.21 -21.13 0.41
C ASP A 227 12.92 -20.18 -0.56
N ALA A 228 12.33 -19.96 -1.75
CA ALA A 228 12.85 -18.99 -2.70
C ALA A 228 12.79 -17.56 -2.16
N LEU A 229 11.72 -17.20 -1.45
CA LEU A 229 11.59 -15.89 -0.79
C LEU A 229 12.63 -15.73 0.32
N ALA A 230 12.81 -16.76 1.16
CA ALA A 230 13.80 -16.75 2.22
C ALA A 230 15.23 -16.60 1.65
N ALA A 231 15.55 -17.35 0.61
CA ALA A 231 16.84 -17.25 -0.08
C ALA A 231 17.06 -15.87 -0.70
N ARG A 232 16.02 -15.27 -1.31
CA ARG A 232 16.09 -13.92 -1.86
C ARG A 232 16.38 -12.87 -0.80
N LEU A 233 15.70 -12.90 0.34
CA LEU A 233 15.90 -11.96 1.46
C LEU A 233 17.27 -12.10 2.13
N GLN A 234 17.96 -13.26 1.98
CA GLN A 234 19.31 -13.45 2.49
C GLN A 234 20.41 -12.94 1.54
N ARG A 235 20.08 -12.51 0.35
CA ARG A 235 21.04 -11.94 -0.59
C ARG A 235 21.55 -10.59 -0.08
N PRO A 236 22.85 -10.27 -0.27
CA PRO A 236 23.41 -8.98 0.20
C PRO A 236 22.72 -7.74 -0.36
N ASP A 237 22.23 -7.79 -1.61
CA ASP A 237 21.51 -6.70 -2.26
C ASP A 237 20.09 -6.49 -1.69
N TYR A 238 19.51 -7.50 -1.02
CA TYR A 238 18.24 -7.40 -0.29
C TYR A 238 18.40 -6.99 1.18
N ALA A 239 19.60 -6.74 1.67
CA ALA A 239 19.82 -6.31 3.07
C ALA A 239 18.97 -5.11 3.48
N PRO A 240 18.79 -4.05 2.64
CA PRO A 240 17.90 -2.93 2.99
C PRO A 240 16.43 -3.36 3.15
N VAL A 241 15.93 -4.28 2.30
CA VAL A 241 14.57 -4.83 2.38
C VAL A 241 14.38 -5.61 3.68
N LEU A 242 15.32 -6.52 3.98
CA LEU A 242 15.28 -7.33 5.20
C LEU A 242 15.35 -6.45 6.46
N GLN A 243 16.20 -5.41 6.46
CA GLN A 243 16.29 -4.46 7.56
C GLN A 243 14.96 -3.71 7.74
N SER A 244 14.39 -3.19 6.66
CA SER A 244 13.10 -2.48 6.68
C SER A 244 11.97 -3.35 7.24
N LEU A 245 11.94 -4.64 6.88
CA LEU A 245 11.00 -5.61 7.44
C LEU A 245 11.29 -5.90 8.92
N ALA A 246 12.55 -6.04 9.30
CA ALA A 246 12.96 -6.33 10.69
C ALA A 246 12.58 -5.18 11.65
N GLU A 247 12.64 -3.93 11.19
CA GLU A 247 12.24 -2.75 11.98
C GLU A 247 10.74 -2.74 12.35
N VAL A 248 9.94 -3.57 11.68
CA VAL A 248 8.49 -3.73 11.95
C VAL A 248 8.14 -5.18 12.33
N ASP A 249 9.07 -5.90 12.93
CA ASP A 249 8.95 -7.27 13.46
C ASP A 249 8.81 -8.38 12.40
N TYR A 250 9.11 -8.11 11.12
CA TYR A 250 9.10 -9.12 10.04
C TYR A 250 10.52 -9.48 9.57
N GLY A 251 11.41 -9.79 10.52
CA GLY A 251 12.83 -10.06 10.25
C GLY A 251 13.15 -11.35 9.47
N SER A 252 12.14 -12.00 8.84
CA SER A 252 12.34 -13.17 7.97
C SER A 252 11.16 -13.36 7.03
N ALA A 253 11.37 -14.14 5.95
CA ALA A 253 10.27 -14.55 5.06
C ALA A 253 9.15 -15.26 5.83
N ALA A 254 9.50 -16.15 6.77
CA ALA A 254 8.52 -16.87 7.59
C ALA A 254 7.70 -15.91 8.47
N ALA A 255 8.32 -14.90 9.08
CA ALA A 255 7.62 -13.91 9.91
C ALA A 255 6.63 -13.08 9.06
N LEU A 256 7.05 -12.65 7.86
CA LEU A 256 6.16 -11.93 6.95
C LEU A 256 5.02 -12.83 6.46
N LEU A 257 5.30 -14.05 6.03
CA LEU A 257 4.28 -14.98 5.53
C LEU A 257 3.37 -15.52 6.63
N ALA A 258 3.78 -15.50 7.89
CA ALA A 258 2.92 -15.85 9.03
C ALA A 258 1.75 -14.86 9.23
N THR A 259 1.77 -13.71 8.58
CA THR A 259 0.62 -12.78 8.54
C THR A 259 -0.47 -13.20 7.56
N PHE A 260 -0.25 -14.24 6.74
CA PHE A 260 -1.27 -14.79 5.84
C PHE A 260 -2.52 -15.21 6.64
N ALA A 261 -3.65 -14.65 6.27
CA ALA A 261 -4.94 -14.90 6.93
C ALA A 261 -5.81 -15.89 6.15
N THR A 262 -5.92 -15.69 4.84
CA THR A 262 -6.73 -16.55 3.96
C THR A 262 -6.39 -16.28 2.50
N ASP A 263 -6.78 -17.21 1.62
CA ASP A 263 -6.84 -16.97 0.18
C ASP A 263 -8.27 -16.68 -0.31
N GLY A 264 -8.44 -16.47 -1.60
CA GLY A 264 -9.73 -16.09 -2.17
C GLY A 264 -10.78 -17.20 -2.15
N GLU A 265 -10.37 -18.47 -2.13
CA GLU A 265 -11.30 -19.61 -2.24
C GLU A 265 -12.25 -19.73 -1.04
N PRO A 266 -11.79 -19.73 0.23
CA PRO A 266 -12.67 -19.71 1.39
C PRO A 266 -13.51 -18.42 1.53
N LEU A 267 -13.05 -17.31 0.95
CA LEU A 267 -13.80 -16.05 0.99
C LEU A 267 -15.02 -16.07 0.07
N HIS A 268 -15.04 -16.87 -0.99
CA HIS A 268 -16.14 -16.89 -1.96
C HIS A 268 -17.50 -17.14 -1.31
N ASP A 269 -17.59 -18.19 -0.48
CA ASP A 269 -18.86 -18.52 0.19
C ASP A 269 -19.27 -17.45 1.20
N TRP A 270 -18.30 -16.87 1.92
CA TRP A 270 -18.55 -15.83 2.90
C TRP A 270 -18.98 -14.50 2.26
N LEU A 271 -18.57 -14.24 1.02
CA LEU A 271 -18.87 -13.05 0.25
C LEU A 271 -20.07 -13.21 -0.70
N ALA A 272 -20.74 -14.37 -0.71
CA ALA A 272 -21.81 -14.67 -1.69
C ALA A 272 -23.01 -13.71 -1.61
N ASP A 273 -23.21 -13.05 -0.47
CA ASP A 273 -24.27 -12.05 -0.25
C ASP A 273 -23.77 -10.59 -0.37
N ALA A 274 -22.51 -10.37 -0.73
CA ALA A 274 -21.93 -9.04 -0.82
C ALA A 274 -22.36 -8.32 -2.11
N GLU A 275 -22.65 -7.03 -1.97
CA GLU A 275 -22.84 -6.11 -3.10
C GLU A 275 -21.49 -5.64 -3.62
N LEU A 276 -21.34 -5.49 -4.93
CA LEU A 276 -20.12 -4.92 -5.52
C LEU A 276 -20.22 -3.39 -5.60
N ASN A 277 -19.08 -2.72 -5.42
CA ASN A 277 -18.94 -1.27 -5.60
C ASN A 277 -18.72 -0.89 -7.06
#